data_1cbced63446a52be39909bc43b8345de
#
_entry.id   1cbced63446a52be39909bc43b8345de
#
_cell.length_a   1.000
_cell.length_b   1.000
_cell.length_c   1.000
_cell.angle_alpha   90.00
_cell.angle_beta   90.00
_cell.angle_gamma   90.00
#
_symmetry.space_group_name_H-M   'P 1'
#
loop_
_entity.id
_entity.type
_entity.pdbx_description
1 polymer ?
#
loop_
_entity_poly.entity_id
_entity_poly.type
_entity_poly.pdbx_seq_one_letter_code
_entity_poly.pdbx_strand_id
1 'polypeptide(L)'
;DTHRYGIERVTVSSNAEAARRAAEEPGAAAIAGDMAAELYGLEKLANCIEDRPDNTTRFLIIGRETVPPSGHDKSSILVSMRNKPGALYQLLEPFHRHGVSLTRIETRPSPSGTWAYVFYIDFEGHMEDDVIREVLSEVEAEAVELKRLGSYPIGVL
;
A
#
# COMPACT_ATOMS: atom_id res chain seq x y z
N ASP A 1 22.24 -5.01 22.74
CA ASP A 1 23.64 -4.57 22.98
C ASP A 1 24.61 -5.54 22.28
N THR A 2 24.80 -5.33 20.96
CA THR A 2 25.59 -6.23 20.10
C THR A 2 27.09 -6.13 20.32
N HIS A 3 27.57 -5.07 20.97
CA HIS A 3 29.00 -4.92 21.32
C HIS A 3 29.48 -5.95 22.37
N ARG A 4 28.56 -6.64 23.05
CA ARG A 4 28.88 -7.60 24.10
C ARG A 4 29.34 -8.97 23.60
N TYR A 5 29.10 -9.28 22.30
CA TYR A 5 29.37 -10.60 21.73
C TYR A 5 30.28 -10.58 20.49
N GLY A 6 30.87 -9.43 20.14
CA GLY A 6 31.73 -9.32 18.95
C GLY A 6 31.01 -9.60 17.62
N ILE A 7 29.69 -9.43 17.56
CA ILE A 7 28.89 -9.68 16.37
C ILE A 7 28.95 -8.43 15.47
N GLU A 8 29.42 -8.58 14.26
CA GLU A 8 29.35 -7.56 13.23
C GLU A 8 27.97 -7.54 12.57
N ARG A 9 27.41 -6.35 12.40
CA ARG A 9 26.15 -6.14 11.66
C ARG A 9 26.43 -5.67 10.27
N VAL A 10 25.99 -6.43 9.27
CA VAL A 10 26.14 -6.10 7.86
C VAL A 10 24.78 -5.70 7.30
N THR A 11 24.69 -4.48 6.76
CA THR A 11 23.50 -4.00 6.07
C THR A 11 23.50 -4.50 4.63
N VAL A 12 22.36 -5.05 4.19
CA VAL A 12 22.15 -5.59 2.84
C VAL A 12 20.93 -4.95 2.19
N SER A 13 20.74 -5.17 0.89
CA SER A 13 19.67 -4.56 0.12
C SER A 13 18.28 -5.15 0.39
N SER A 14 18.20 -6.39 0.88
CA SER A 14 16.94 -7.07 1.20
C SER A 14 17.15 -8.24 2.16
N ASN A 15 16.06 -8.68 2.81
CA ASN A 15 16.08 -9.87 3.68
C ASN A 15 16.45 -11.14 2.92
N ALA A 16 16.05 -11.25 1.65
CA ALA A 16 16.42 -12.37 0.79
C ALA A 16 17.94 -12.39 0.51
N GLU A 17 18.54 -11.23 0.27
CA GLU A 17 20.00 -11.10 0.11
C GLU A 17 20.75 -11.45 1.40
N ALA A 18 20.20 -11.06 2.56
CA ALA A 18 20.74 -11.46 3.86
C ALA A 18 20.77 -12.98 4.02
N ALA A 19 19.67 -13.66 3.69
CA ALA A 19 19.57 -15.11 3.77
C ALA A 19 20.52 -15.82 2.79
N ARG A 20 20.60 -15.33 1.55
CA ARG A 20 21.54 -15.86 0.54
C ARG A 20 22.99 -15.80 1.05
N ARG A 21 23.42 -14.65 1.57
CA ARG A 21 24.76 -14.48 2.11
C ARG A 21 25.02 -15.35 3.34
N ALA A 22 24.05 -15.48 4.25
CA ALA A 22 24.20 -16.36 5.41
C ALA A 22 24.37 -17.83 5.02
N ALA A 23 23.79 -18.28 3.90
CA ALA A 23 23.98 -19.62 3.38
C ALA A 23 25.40 -19.85 2.82
N GLU A 24 26.09 -18.81 2.37
CA GLU A 24 27.42 -18.86 1.79
C GLU A 24 28.54 -18.64 2.82
N GLU A 25 28.26 -17.92 3.92
CA GLU A 25 29.25 -17.53 4.94
C GLU A 25 29.11 -18.39 6.20
N PRO A 26 30.07 -19.28 6.53
CA PRO A 26 30.06 -20.03 7.77
C PRO A 26 30.05 -19.13 9.02
N GLY A 27 29.12 -19.36 9.92
CA GLY A 27 28.98 -18.59 11.17
C GLY A 27 28.17 -17.29 11.00
N ALA A 28 27.67 -17.00 9.81
CA ALA A 28 26.76 -15.88 9.59
C ALA A 28 25.32 -16.27 9.91
N ALA A 29 24.50 -15.27 10.28
CA ALA A 29 23.05 -15.41 10.50
C ALA A 29 22.33 -14.24 9.81
N ALA A 30 21.09 -14.48 9.39
CA ALA A 30 20.24 -13.47 8.76
C ALA A 30 18.93 -13.29 9.49
N ILE A 31 18.39 -12.08 9.46
CA ILE A 31 16.99 -11.80 9.80
C ILE A 31 16.20 -11.80 8.49
N ALA A 32 15.35 -12.82 8.31
CA ALA A 32 14.59 -13.02 7.07
C ALA A 32 13.26 -13.72 7.35
N GLY A 33 12.40 -13.80 6.35
CA GLY A 33 11.14 -14.55 6.45
C GLY A 33 11.34 -16.06 6.22
N ASP A 34 10.35 -16.86 6.60
CA ASP A 34 10.35 -18.32 6.50
C ASP A 34 10.65 -18.83 5.10
N MET A 35 10.04 -18.21 4.09
CA MET A 35 10.28 -18.54 2.67
C MET A 35 11.76 -18.45 2.26
N ALA A 36 12.49 -17.47 2.80
CA ALA A 36 13.92 -17.32 2.51
C ALA A 36 14.75 -18.40 3.19
N ALA A 37 14.38 -18.84 4.41
CA ALA A 37 15.03 -19.96 5.09
C ALA A 37 14.86 -21.26 4.29
N GLU A 38 13.64 -21.54 3.82
CA GLU A 38 13.36 -22.70 2.98
C GLU A 38 14.13 -22.66 1.65
N LEU A 39 14.08 -21.53 0.95
CA LEU A 39 14.71 -21.37 -0.36
C LEU A 39 16.23 -21.57 -0.32
N TYR A 40 16.89 -21.08 0.73
CA TYR A 40 18.35 -21.14 0.87
C TYR A 40 18.82 -22.28 1.79
N GLY A 41 17.93 -23.13 2.27
CA GLY A 41 18.27 -24.30 3.12
C GLY A 41 18.85 -23.91 4.48
N LEU A 42 18.40 -22.80 5.07
CA LEU A 42 18.87 -22.31 6.35
C LEU A 42 18.06 -22.87 7.51
N GLU A 43 18.73 -23.16 8.62
CA GLU A 43 18.07 -23.51 9.87
C GLU A 43 17.53 -22.24 10.57
N LYS A 44 16.28 -22.33 11.05
CA LYS A 44 15.66 -21.23 11.82
C LYS A 44 16.07 -21.34 13.28
N LEU A 45 16.88 -20.41 13.75
CA LEU A 45 17.37 -20.34 15.15
C LEU A 45 16.33 -19.72 16.08
N ALA A 46 15.49 -18.78 15.58
CA ALA A 46 14.42 -18.14 16.32
C ALA A 46 13.27 -17.81 15.38
N ASN A 47 12.04 -17.89 15.88
CA ASN A 47 10.83 -17.55 15.13
C ASN A 47 10.13 -16.38 15.81
N CYS A 48 9.28 -15.66 15.05
CA CYS A 48 8.43 -14.58 15.54
C CYS A 48 9.23 -13.52 16.31
N ILE A 49 10.34 -13.07 15.70
CA ILE A 49 11.27 -12.09 16.31
C ILE A 49 10.92 -10.63 15.94
N GLU A 50 9.81 -10.43 15.23
CA GLU A 50 9.29 -9.11 14.88
C GLU A 50 8.92 -8.33 16.14
N ASP A 51 9.25 -7.04 16.18
CA ASP A 51 8.89 -6.15 17.29
C ASP A 51 7.38 -5.95 17.43
N ARG A 52 6.64 -6.14 16.32
CA ARG A 52 5.20 -5.95 16.22
C ARG A 52 4.55 -7.07 15.39
N PRO A 53 3.64 -7.84 15.98
CA PRO A 53 2.99 -8.98 15.29
C PRO A 53 2.00 -8.55 14.20
N ASP A 54 1.61 -7.25 14.18
CA ASP A 54 0.68 -6.65 13.23
C ASP A 54 1.35 -6.06 11.98
N ASN A 55 2.62 -6.41 11.72
CA ASN A 55 3.34 -5.95 10.54
C ASN A 55 2.79 -6.62 9.27
N THR A 56 1.93 -5.91 8.56
CA THR A 56 1.26 -6.39 7.35
C THR A 56 1.77 -5.66 6.12
N THR A 57 2.17 -6.40 5.11
CA THR A 57 2.55 -5.85 3.80
C THR A 57 1.43 -6.08 2.81
N ARG A 58 0.91 -4.99 2.23
CA ARG A 58 -0.08 -5.05 1.18
C ARG A 58 0.58 -5.13 -0.19
N PHE A 59 0.21 -6.12 -0.98
CA PHE A 59 0.59 -6.26 -2.37
C PHE A 59 -0.59 -5.89 -3.26
N LEU A 60 -0.32 -5.17 -4.35
CA LEU A 60 -1.29 -4.87 -5.39
C LEU A 60 -0.91 -5.66 -6.65
N ILE A 61 -1.88 -6.37 -7.22
CA ILE A 61 -1.72 -7.01 -8.52
C ILE A 61 -2.17 -6.00 -9.57
N ILE A 62 -1.25 -5.62 -10.45
CA ILE A 62 -1.52 -4.66 -11.52
C ILE A 62 -1.80 -5.43 -12.81
N GLY A 63 -2.96 -5.19 -13.41
CA GLY A 63 -3.40 -5.80 -14.64
C GLY A 63 -4.10 -4.80 -15.57
N ARG A 64 -4.48 -5.26 -16.75
CA ARG A 64 -5.27 -4.48 -17.73
C ARG A 64 -6.75 -4.85 -17.72
N GLU A 65 -7.08 -5.95 -17.08
CA GLU A 65 -8.43 -6.48 -17.01
C GLU A 65 -9.20 -5.81 -15.88
N THR A 66 -10.48 -5.53 -16.12
CA THR A 66 -11.39 -5.08 -15.07
C THR A 66 -11.83 -6.29 -14.24
N VAL A 67 -11.78 -6.13 -12.92
CA VAL A 67 -12.29 -7.15 -11.98
C VAL A 67 -13.77 -6.87 -11.76
N PRO A 68 -14.66 -7.85 -11.89
CA PRO A 68 -16.09 -7.67 -11.63
C PRO A 68 -16.36 -7.50 -10.12
N PRO A 69 -17.51 -6.86 -9.74
CA PRO A 69 -17.88 -6.70 -8.35
C PRO A 69 -17.95 -8.04 -7.60
N SER A 70 -17.33 -8.11 -6.42
CA SER A 70 -17.37 -9.27 -5.52
C SER A 70 -18.36 -9.12 -4.36
N GLY A 71 -18.86 -7.91 -4.14
CA GLY A 71 -19.67 -7.55 -2.99
C GLY A 71 -18.88 -7.10 -1.75
N HIS A 72 -17.57 -7.33 -1.75
CA HIS A 72 -16.63 -6.84 -0.74
C HIS A 72 -15.38 -6.29 -1.41
N ASP A 73 -15.53 -5.09 -1.98
CA ASP A 73 -14.53 -4.50 -2.85
C ASP A 73 -13.95 -3.21 -2.26
N LYS A 74 -12.76 -2.89 -2.73
CA LYS A 74 -12.13 -1.58 -2.61
C LYS A 74 -11.87 -1.01 -3.98
N SER A 75 -11.92 0.30 -4.07
CA SER A 75 -11.54 1.04 -5.27
C SER A 75 -10.42 2.02 -4.95
N SER A 76 -9.58 2.24 -5.92
CA SER A 76 -8.48 3.21 -5.83
C SER A 76 -8.59 4.24 -6.94
N ILE A 77 -8.40 5.51 -6.56
CA ILE A 77 -8.36 6.64 -7.48
C ILE A 77 -7.14 7.51 -7.24
N LEU A 78 -6.74 8.23 -8.28
CA LEU A 78 -5.82 9.35 -8.20
C LEU A 78 -6.60 10.61 -8.55
N VAL A 79 -6.53 11.61 -7.68
CA VAL A 79 -7.21 12.90 -7.87
C VAL A 79 -6.22 14.04 -7.75
N SER A 80 -6.22 14.94 -8.73
CA SER A 80 -5.49 16.20 -8.65
C SER A 80 -6.47 17.34 -8.38
N MET A 81 -6.17 18.15 -7.35
CA MET A 81 -6.98 19.30 -6.95
C MET A 81 -6.20 20.59 -7.12
N ARG A 82 -6.90 21.69 -7.43
CA ARG A 82 -6.31 23.03 -7.37
C ARG A 82 -5.94 23.35 -5.94
N ASN A 83 -4.76 23.93 -5.74
CA ASN A 83 -4.33 24.37 -4.41
C ASN A 83 -5.12 25.63 -4.00
N LYS A 84 -6.23 25.42 -3.33
CA LYS A 84 -7.09 26.49 -2.75
C LYS A 84 -7.52 26.07 -1.34
N PRO A 85 -7.81 27.03 -0.47
CA PRO A 85 -8.38 26.72 0.84
C PRO A 85 -9.65 25.86 0.71
N GLY A 86 -9.75 24.78 1.50
CA GLY A 86 -10.89 23.87 1.47
C GLY A 86 -10.86 22.80 0.38
N ALA A 87 -9.85 22.73 -0.50
CA ALA A 87 -9.78 21.77 -1.60
C ALA A 87 -9.92 20.31 -1.12
N LEU A 88 -9.22 19.94 -0.04
CA LEU A 88 -9.34 18.61 0.55
C LEU A 88 -10.74 18.33 1.10
N TYR A 89 -11.36 19.30 1.75
CA TYR A 89 -12.73 19.17 2.23
C TYR A 89 -13.70 18.89 1.08
N GLN A 90 -13.62 19.68 0.00
CA GLN A 90 -14.44 19.49 -1.18
C GLN A 90 -14.25 18.12 -1.84
N LEU A 91 -13.02 17.61 -1.82
CA LEU A 91 -12.71 16.26 -2.32
C LEU A 91 -13.34 15.17 -1.45
N LEU A 92 -13.40 15.34 -0.13
CA LEU A 92 -13.87 14.33 0.81
C LEU A 92 -15.38 14.39 1.08
N GLU A 93 -16.01 15.55 0.84
CA GLU A 93 -17.42 15.79 1.13
C GLU A 93 -18.37 14.80 0.40
N PRO A 94 -18.20 14.47 -0.89
CA PRO A 94 -19.02 13.48 -1.57
C PRO A 94 -19.00 12.10 -0.89
N PHE A 95 -17.83 11.63 -0.48
CA PHE A 95 -17.69 10.35 0.23
C PHE A 95 -18.46 10.35 1.55
N HIS A 96 -18.33 11.43 2.34
CA HIS A 96 -19.05 11.58 3.59
C HIS A 96 -20.57 11.59 3.37
N ARG A 97 -21.07 12.37 2.43
CA ARG A 97 -22.49 12.54 2.16
C ARG A 97 -23.15 11.24 1.71
N HIS A 98 -22.46 10.44 0.91
CA HIS A 98 -22.94 9.15 0.44
C HIS A 98 -22.59 7.97 1.36
N GLY A 99 -21.95 8.22 2.51
CA GLY A 99 -21.61 7.19 3.49
C GLY A 99 -20.53 6.20 3.03
N VAL A 100 -19.64 6.63 2.12
CA VAL A 100 -18.55 5.79 1.60
C VAL A 100 -17.32 5.92 2.49
N SER A 101 -16.85 4.78 3.00
CA SER A 101 -15.70 4.69 3.88
C SER A 101 -14.39 4.82 3.11
N LEU A 102 -13.52 5.75 3.54
CA LEU A 102 -12.15 5.86 3.03
C LEU A 102 -11.22 4.96 3.84
N THR A 103 -10.43 4.15 3.16
CA THR A 103 -9.50 3.21 3.82
C THR A 103 -8.04 3.67 3.75
N ARG A 104 -7.73 4.61 2.84
CA ARG A 104 -6.39 5.22 2.72
C ARG A 104 -6.48 6.55 2.00
N ILE A 105 -5.67 7.51 2.46
CA ILE A 105 -5.39 8.75 1.75
C ILE A 105 -3.87 8.96 1.80
N GLU A 106 -3.27 9.15 0.65
CA GLU A 106 -1.85 9.47 0.52
C GLU A 106 -1.67 10.66 -0.42
N THR A 107 -0.91 11.65 0.03
CA THR A 107 -0.64 12.85 -0.73
C THR A 107 0.76 12.80 -1.33
N ARG A 108 0.88 13.15 -2.61
CA ARG A 108 2.16 13.29 -3.30
C ARG A 108 2.26 14.67 -3.95
N PRO A 109 3.45 15.27 -4.02
CA PRO A 109 3.68 16.46 -4.83
C PRO A 109 3.38 16.13 -6.30
N SER A 110 2.74 17.08 -7.01
CA SER A 110 2.52 16.91 -8.44
C SER A 110 3.85 16.93 -9.22
N PRO A 111 4.09 15.99 -10.11
CA PRO A 111 5.28 16.00 -10.97
C PRO A 111 5.36 17.22 -11.90
N SER A 112 4.24 17.88 -12.17
CA SER A 112 4.16 19.07 -13.05
C SER A 112 4.65 20.36 -12.40
N GLY A 113 5.08 20.35 -11.14
CA GLY A 113 5.73 21.49 -10.46
C GLY A 113 4.83 22.68 -10.14
N THR A 114 3.59 22.68 -10.53
CA THR A 114 2.62 23.73 -10.19
C THR A 114 1.83 23.33 -8.96
N TRP A 115 2.26 23.70 -7.78
CA TRP A 115 1.54 23.75 -6.48
C TRP A 115 0.23 22.93 -6.37
N ALA A 116 0.05 21.87 -7.17
CA ALA A 116 -1.08 20.98 -7.14
C ALA A 116 -0.74 19.75 -6.31
N TYR A 117 -1.65 19.35 -5.45
CA TYR A 117 -1.53 18.11 -4.71
C TYR A 117 -2.23 17.01 -5.49
N VAL A 118 -1.57 15.84 -5.52
CA VAL A 118 -2.14 14.61 -6.04
C VAL A 118 -2.47 13.73 -4.84
N PHE A 119 -3.71 13.30 -4.78
CA PHE A 119 -4.23 12.41 -3.73
C PHE A 119 -4.45 11.03 -4.31
N TYR A 120 -3.85 10.02 -3.69
CA TYR A 120 -4.22 8.62 -3.87
C TYR A 120 -5.22 8.27 -2.80
N ILE A 121 -6.40 7.83 -3.20
CA ILE A 121 -7.50 7.52 -2.28
C ILE A 121 -7.96 6.11 -2.54
N ASP A 122 -7.98 5.29 -1.48
CA ASP A 122 -8.63 3.98 -1.48
C ASP A 122 -9.92 4.09 -0.64
N PHE A 123 -11.01 3.53 -1.13
CA PHE A 123 -12.32 3.52 -0.48
C PHE A 123 -13.03 2.19 -0.66
N GLU A 124 -14.01 1.91 0.19
CA GLU A 124 -14.86 0.72 0.12
C GLU A 124 -15.91 0.87 -0.99
N GLY A 125 -16.21 -0.24 -1.66
CA GLY A 125 -17.14 -0.33 -2.76
C GLY A 125 -16.47 -0.46 -4.13
N HIS A 126 -17.26 -0.92 -5.11
CA HIS A 126 -16.83 -1.13 -6.49
C HIS A 126 -17.24 0.07 -7.37
N MET A 127 -16.42 0.42 -8.36
CA MET A 127 -16.71 1.55 -9.27
C MET A 127 -17.97 1.36 -10.13
N GLU A 128 -18.52 0.14 -10.18
CA GLU A 128 -19.80 -0.16 -10.85
C GLU A 128 -21.00 -0.03 -9.92
N ASP A 129 -20.81 0.15 -8.62
CA ASP A 129 -21.90 0.41 -7.67
C ASP A 129 -22.50 1.80 -7.93
N ASP A 130 -23.82 1.91 -7.90
CA ASP A 130 -24.51 3.16 -8.23
C ASP A 130 -24.09 4.32 -7.31
N VAL A 131 -23.99 4.05 -6.01
CA VAL A 131 -23.52 5.04 -5.01
C VAL A 131 -22.10 5.51 -5.33
N ILE A 132 -21.21 4.60 -5.70
CA ILE A 132 -19.82 4.93 -6.04
C ILE A 132 -19.75 5.76 -7.35
N ARG A 133 -20.60 5.45 -8.33
CA ARG A 133 -20.69 6.26 -9.56
C ARG A 133 -21.11 7.70 -9.27
N GLU A 134 -22.08 7.89 -8.36
CA GLU A 134 -22.53 9.23 -7.93
C GLU A 134 -21.37 9.98 -7.27
N VAL A 135 -20.70 9.38 -6.28
CA VAL A 135 -19.52 9.95 -5.60
C VAL A 135 -18.45 10.35 -6.60
N LEU A 136 -18.09 9.44 -7.51
CA LEU A 136 -17.02 9.71 -8.48
C LEU A 136 -17.40 10.82 -9.47
N SER A 137 -18.67 10.91 -9.85
CA SER A 137 -19.16 12.00 -10.71
C SER A 137 -19.03 13.37 -10.04
N GLU A 138 -19.33 13.46 -8.75
CA GLU A 138 -19.19 14.70 -7.98
C GLU A 138 -17.73 15.08 -7.77
N VAL A 139 -16.89 14.09 -7.42
CA VAL A 139 -15.44 14.30 -7.29
C VAL A 139 -14.84 14.78 -8.61
N GLU A 140 -15.26 14.20 -9.75
CA GLU A 140 -14.78 14.56 -11.07
C GLU A 140 -15.14 16.00 -11.45
N ALA A 141 -16.31 16.48 -11.02
CA ALA A 141 -16.75 17.85 -11.28
C ALA A 141 -15.88 18.92 -10.58
N GLU A 142 -15.30 18.58 -9.42
CA GLU A 142 -14.44 19.50 -8.62
C GLU A 142 -12.94 19.29 -8.89
N ALA A 143 -12.54 18.14 -9.41
CA ALA A 143 -11.14 17.78 -9.66
C ALA A 143 -10.58 18.50 -10.90
N VAL A 144 -9.25 18.72 -10.91
CA VAL A 144 -8.51 19.07 -12.13
C VAL A 144 -8.32 17.84 -12.99
N GLU A 145 -8.06 16.71 -12.35
CA GLU A 145 -7.90 15.40 -12.99
C GLU A 145 -8.36 14.32 -12.01
N LEU A 146 -9.16 13.37 -12.51
CA LEU A 146 -9.50 12.15 -11.81
C LEU A 146 -9.09 10.96 -12.66
N LYS A 147 -8.28 10.07 -12.10
CA LYS A 147 -7.89 8.81 -12.71
C LYS A 147 -8.38 7.64 -11.88
N ARG A 148 -9.23 6.81 -12.47
CA ARG A 148 -9.70 5.55 -11.87
C ARG A 148 -8.59 4.52 -12.02
N LEU A 149 -8.04 4.03 -10.89
CA LEU A 149 -6.95 3.05 -10.88
C LEU A 149 -7.50 1.61 -10.92
N GLY A 150 -8.71 1.40 -10.43
CA GLY A 150 -9.41 0.13 -10.50
C GLY A 150 -10.12 -0.25 -9.20
N SER A 151 -10.95 -1.29 -9.29
CA SER A 151 -11.61 -1.94 -8.18
C SER A 151 -11.08 -3.36 -8.01
N TYR A 152 -11.03 -3.85 -6.79
CA TYR A 152 -10.49 -5.16 -6.46
C TYR A 152 -11.09 -5.68 -5.15
N PRO A 153 -11.23 -7.00 -4.98
CA PRO A 153 -11.70 -7.61 -3.74
C PRO A 153 -10.82 -7.23 -2.54
N ILE A 154 -11.45 -7.04 -1.38
CA ILE A 154 -10.73 -6.86 -0.11
C ILE A 154 -9.99 -8.17 0.19
N GLY A 155 -8.67 -8.08 0.42
CA GLY A 155 -7.87 -9.24 0.81
C GLY A 155 -8.37 -9.84 2.13
N VAL A 156 -8.49 -11.16 2.16
CA VAL A 156 -8.77 -11.92 3.39
C VAL A 156 -7.45 -12.10 4.11
N LEU A 157 -7.37 -11.65 5.36
CA LEU A 157 -6.21 -11.86 6.25
C LEU A 157 -6.41 -13.14 7.05
#